data_6ca74451dcac3a4fd8f981ae34242005
#
_entry.id   6ca74451dcac3a4fd8f981ae34242005
#
_cell.length_a   1.000
_cell.length_b   1.000
_cell.length_c   1.000
_cell.angle_alpha   90.00
_cell.angle_beta   90.00
_cell.angle_gamma   90.00
#
_symmetry.space_group_name_H-M   'P 1'
#
loop_
_entity.id
_entity.type
_entity.pdbx_description
1 polymer ?
#
loop_
_entity_poly.entity_id
_entity_poly.type
_entity_poly.pdbx_seq_one_letter_code
_entity_poly.pdbx_strand_id
1 'polypeptide(L)'
;MMQADGTAGTIRVNGCASEESQGVKPPMVRDGLVDDVDAALAWHPAPVAATGAVRTAANDGIRVIFRGRTAHAGTTPWDGRSALDAAELFGHAVNQMREHVPPTARLHDIFEAAGVAPTVVPDFAQGWMMIRDSDRPKVSAMTDRVRQIAEGAAMATRTQAEFDLFFGLWDLPPNDALIAEIHAQMSAGAREWTEAEQAFARACQAEMGLPETGLATTVLPVPGEIAAGGSTDVGDISRVVPAGVFGWPSLPLGASRHTWPVPGMT
;
A
#
# COMPACT_ATOMS: atom_id res chain seq x y z
N MET A 1 10.08 -29.38 -12.25
CA MET A 1 11.48 -28.96 -12.42
C MET A 1 12.36 -29.52 -11.30
N MET A 2 12.23 -29.15 -10.03
CA MET A 2 13.14 -29.64 -8.96
C MET A 2 13.29 -31.17 -8.92
N GLN A 3 12.22 -31.94 -9.07
CA GLN A 3 12.30 -33.42 -9.11
C GLN A 3 13.03 -33.95 -10.34
N ALA A 4 12.92 -33.28 -11.49
CA ALA A 4 13.59 -33.69 -12.72
C ALA A 4 15.10 -33.43 -12.68
N ASP A 5 15.52 -32.37 -11.98
CA ASP A 5 16.91 -31.93 -11.92
C ASP A 5 17.64 -32.45 -10.67
N GLY A 6 16.98 -33.24 -9.81
CA GLY A 6 17.54 -33.76 -8.56
C GLY A 6 17.86 -32.68 -7.51
N THR A 7 17.30 -31.49 -7.64
CA THR A 7 17.52 -30.40 -6.69
C THR A 7 16.77 -30.68 -5.39
N ALA A 8 17.50 -30.73 -4.27
CA ALA A 8 16.91 -30.89 -2.95
C ALA A 8 16.34 -29.57 -2.45
N GLY A 9 15.16 -29.64 -1.86
CA GLY A 9 14.51 -28.48 -1.25
C GLY A 9 12.98 -28.57 -1.21
N THR A 10 12.35 -27.61 -0.57
CA THR A 10 10.90 -27.50 -0.51
C THR A 10 10.47 -26.12 -1.02
N ILE A 11 9.51 -26.09 -1.93
CA ILE A 11 8.84 -24.86 -2.35
C ILE A 11 7.46 -24.85 -1.71
N ARG A 12 7.19 -23.80 -0.91
CA ARG A 12 5.86 -23.50 -0.37
C ARG A 12 5.25 -22.35 -1.16
N VAL A 13 4.03 -22.52 -1.64
CA VAL A 13 3.26 -21.45 -2.28
C VAL A 13 2.18 -21.01 -1.31
N ASN A 14 2.18 -19.71 -0.99
CA ASN A 14 1.19 -19.10 -0.10
C ASN A 14 0.26 -18.20 -0.92
N GLY A 15 -1.04 -18.49 -0.92
CA GLY A 15 -2.05 -17.58 -1.43
C GLY A 15 -2.34 -16.49 -0.40
N CYS A 16 -1.89 -15.27 -0.66
CA CYS A 16 -2.00 -14.14 0.26
C CYS A 16 -3.17 -13.24 -0.15
N ALA A 17 -4.25 -13.23 0.65
CA ALA A 17 -5.40 -12.36 0.44
C ALA A 17 -5.14 -10.94 0.95
N SER A 18 -6.00 -9.99 0.51
CA SER A 18 -6.06 -8.61 1.06
C SER A 18 -4.77 -7.78 0.96
N GLU A 19 -3.87 -8.07 0.01
CA GLU A 19 -2.63 -7.29 -0.16
C GLU A 19 -2.94 -5.81 -0.44
N GLU A 20 -3.96 -5.53 -1.24
CA GLU A 20 -4.40 -4.17 -1.63
C GLU A 20 -5.21 -3.44 -0.53
N SER A 21 -5.40 -4.04 0.64
CA SER A 21 -6.19 -3.42 1.72
C SER A 21 -5.47 -3.46 3.07
N GLN A 22 -5.57 -4.56 3.82
CA GLN A 22 -5.00 -4.68 5.16
C GLN A 22 -3.70 -5.47 5.21
N GLY A 23 -3.41 -6.25 4.14
CA GLY A 23 -2.28 -7.17 4.10
C GLY A 23 -2.47 -8.38 5.02
N VAL A 24 -2.11 -9.57 4.54
CA VAL A 24 -2.15 -10.80 5.35
C VAL A 24 -0.77 -11.21 5.85
N LYS A 25 0.29 -10.68 5.27
CA LYS A 25 1.66 -11.06 5.63
C LYS A 25 2.10 -10.60 7.03
N PRO A 26 1.68 -9.42 7.56
CA PRO A 26 1.95 -9.10 8.96
C PRO A 26 1.42 -10.15 9.95
N PRO A 27 0.14 -10.60 9.91
CA PRO A 27 -0.30 -11.73 10.74
C PRO A 27 0.43 -13.05 10.44
N MET A 28 0.82 -13.35 9.19
CA MET A 28 1.61 -14.56 8.89
C MET A 28 2.95 -14.55 9.63
N VAL A 29 3.64 -13.42 9.67
CA VAL A 29 4.90 -13.26 10.42
C VAL A 29 4.64 -13.40 11.92
N ARG A 30 3.66 -12.68 12.45
CA ARG A 30 3.29 -12.73 13.88
C ARG A 30 2.99 -14.15 14.35
N ASP A 31 2.31 -14.93 13.52
CA ASP A 31 1.85 -16.29 13.86
C ASP A 31 2.90 -17.36 13.51
N GLY A 32 4.11 -16.96 13.09
CA GLY A 32 5.24 -17.87 12.84
C GLY A 32 5.13 -18.70 11.56
N LEU A 33 4.26 -18.33 10.63
CA LEU A 33 4.01 -19.12 9.41
C LEU A 33 5.19 -19.11 8.41
N VAL A 34 6.19 -18.30 8.66
CA VAL A 34 7.37 -18.17 7.80
C VAL A 34 8.70 -18.47 8.54
N ASP A 35 8.64 -18.93 9.80
CA ASP A 35 9.83 -19.14 10.64
C ASP A 35 10.75 -20.27 10.12
N ASP A 36 10.20 -21.21 9.35
CA ASP A 36 10.91 -22.34 8.72
C ASP A 36 11.29 -22.09 7.25
N VAL A 37 11.19 -20.82 6.78
CA VAL A 37 11.48 -20.44 5.39
C VAL A 37 12.88 -19.82 5.30
N ASP A 38 13.72 -20.29 4.35
CA ASP A 38 15.08 -19.78 4.14
C ASP A 38 15.09 -18.49 3.30
N ALA A 39 14.16 -18.35 2.35
CA ALA A 39 14.00 -17.17 1.51
C ALA A 39 12.57 -17.07 0.99
N ALA A 40 12.07 -15.86 0.81
CA ALA A 40 10.74 -15.57 0.26
C ALA A 40 10.85 -14.83 -1.08
N LEU A 41 10.04 -15.25 -2.04
CA LEU A 41 9.91 -14.57 -3.33
C LEU A 41 8.46 -14.12 -3.51
N ALA A 42 8.28 -12.87 -3.89
CA ALA A 42 6.98 -12.32 -4.22
C ALA A 42 6.94 -11.87 -5.67
N TRP A 43 5.95 -12.37 -6.40
CA TRP A 43 5.66 -11.94 -7.75
C TRP A 43 4.63 -10.80 -7.75
N HIS A 44 4.81 -9.83 -8.65
CA HIS A 44 3.86 -8.76 -8.86
C HIS A 44 3.50 -8.64 -10.35
N PRO A 45 2.20 -8.52 -10.72
CA PRO A 45 1.80 -8.21 -12.09
C PRO A 45 2.49 -6.93 -12.59
N ALA A 46 3.09 -6.99 -13.77
CA ALA A 46 3.82 -5.87 -14.34
C ALA A 46 3.71 -5.84 -15.87
N PRO A 47 3.91 -4.69 -16.52
CA PRO A 47 4.00 -4.63 -17.97
C PRO A 47 5.34 -5.14 -18.51
N VAL A 48 6.34 -5.36 -17.66
CA VAL A 48 7.70 -5.78 -18.03
C VAL A 48 8.24 -6.84 -17.07
N ALA A 49 9.15 -7.69 -17.57
CA ALA A 49 9.93 -8.57 -16.71
C ALA A 49 11.07 -7.76 -16.08
N ALA A 50 11.03 -7.58 -14.78
CA ALA A 50 12.02 -6.79 -14.07
C ALA A 50 12.14 -7.21 -12.59
N THR A 51 13.35 -7.10 -12.08
CA THR A 51 13.62 -7.05 -10.63
C THR A 51 14.62 -5.94 -10.38
N GLY A 52 14.79 -5.50 -9.14
CA GLY A 52 15.76 -4.45 -8.85
C GLY A 52 15.74 -3.99 -7.40
N ALA A 53 16.66 -3.11 -7.09
CA ALA A 53 16.80 -2.47 -5.79
C ALA A 53 15.66 -1.45 -5.55
N VAL A 54 14.42 -1.95 -5.52
CA VAL A 54 13.23 -1.13 -5.26
C VAL A 54 12.96 -1.12 -3.77
N ARG A 55 13.11 0.05 -3.15
CA ARG A 55 12.71 0.26 -1.76
C ARG A 55 11.26 0.73 -1.73
N THR A 56 10.37 -0.06 -1.13
CA THR A 56 8.98 0.36 -0.90
C THR A 56 8.87 1.14 0.42
N ALA A 57 7.82 1.94 0.53
CA ALA A 57 7.58 2.73 1.74
C ALA A 57 6.95 1.88 2.86
N ALA A 58 7.29 2.20 4.11
CA ALA A 58 6.48 1.83 5.25
C ALA A 58 5.15 2.60 5.22
N ASN A 59 4.11 2.06 5.83
CA ASN A 59 2.77 2.62 5.76
C ASN A 59 1.96 2.34 7.04
N ASP A 60 1.18 3.32 7.50
CA ASP A 60 0.12 3.16 8.49
C ASP A 60 -1.22 3.54 7.90
N GLY A 61 -2.23 2.72 8.16
CA GLY A 61 -3.63 3.03 7.93
C GLY A 61 -4.33 3.29 9.24
N ILE A 62 -4.86 4.50 9.40
CA ILE A 62 -5.51 4.92 10.65
C ILE A 62 -6.92 5.43 10.38
N ARG A 63 -7.81 5.21 11.35
CA ARG A 63 -9.07 5.95 11.47
C ARG A 63 -9.01 6.87 12.67
N VAL A 64 -9.43 8.09 12.48
CA VAL A 64 -9.63 9.05 13.54
C VAL A 64 -11.12 9.32 13.65
N ILE A 65 -11.69 9.02 14.81
CA ILE A 65 -13.12 9.14 15.07
C ILE A 65 -13.34 10.22 16.12
N PHE A 66 -14.18 11.19 15.79
CA PHE A 66 -14.59 12.22 16.74
C PHE A 66 -16.02 11.98 17.19
N ARG A 67 -16.25 12.06 18.50
CA ARG A 67 -17.57 11.96 19.11
C ARG A 67 -17.91 13.23 19.84
N GLY A 68 -19.04 13.78 19.48
CA GLY A 68 -19.57 15.02 20.00
C GLY A 68 -20.92 14.83 20.71
N ARG A 69 -21.75 15.85 20.60
CA ARG A 69 -23.12 15.86 21.13
C ARG A 69 -24.04 16.64 20.19
N THR A 70 -25.15 16.04 19.82
CA THR A 70 -26.17 16.66 18.98
C THR A 70 -26.85 17.83 19.69
N ALA A 71 -27.29 18.80 18.91
CA ALA A 71 -28.23 19.85 19.30
C ALA A 71 -28.93 20.38 18.05
N HIS A 72 -30.04 21.12 18.23
CA HIS A 72 -30.67 21.83 17.13
C HIS A 72 -29.81 23.05 16.73
N ALA A 73 -29.23 23.04 15.53
CA ALA A 73 -28.25 24.03 15.12
C ALA A 73 -28.80 25.48 15.07
N GLY A 74 -30.11 25.64 14.83
CA GLY A 74 -30.75 26.98 14.76
C GLY A 74 -31.30 27.51 16.06
N THR A 75 -31.56 26.66 17.08
CA THR A 75 -32.24 27.07 18.30
C THR A 75 -31.37 27.00 19.57
N THR A 76 -30.59 25.91 19.69
CA THR A 76 -29.74 25.69 20.89
C THR A 76 -28.36 25.12 20.50
N PRO A 77 -27.63 25.72 19.55
CA PRO A 77 -26.34 25.18 19.10
C PRO A 77 -25.30 25.09 20.23
N TRP A 78 -25.39 25.96 21.25
CA TRP A 78 -24.48 25.94 22.40
C TRP A 78 -24.59 24.71 23.28
N ASP A 79 -25.69 23.96 23.20
CA ASP A 79 -25.86 22.67 23.86
C ASP A 79 -25.13 21.54 23.13
N GLY A 80 -24.80 21.71 21.85
CA GLY A 80 -24.07 20.75 21.03
C GLY A 80 -22.56 20.78 21.24
N ARG A 81 -21.91 19.75 20.69
CA ARG A 81 -20.45 19.66 20.48
C ARG A 81 -20.23 19.01 19.14
N SER A 82 -19.75 19.78 18.19
CA SER A 82 -19.63 19.33 16.81
C SER A 82 -18.40 18.45 16.62
N ALA A 83 -18.63 17.19 16.28
CA ALA A 83 -17.58 16.28 15.86
C ALA A 83 -16.99 16.68 14.52
N LEU A 84 -17.78 17.32 13.64
CA LEU A 84 -17.29 17.85 12.36
C LEU A 84 -16.27 18.97 12.58
N ASP A 85 -16.52 19.92 13.53
CA ASP A 85 -15.56 20.98 13.83
C ASP A 85 -14.22 20.40 14.32
N ALA A 86 -14.27 19.32 15.10
CA ALA A 86 -13.07 18.58 15.52
C ALA A 86 -12.33 17.97 14.33
N ALA A 87 -13.06 17.35 13.41
CA ALA A 87 -12.49 16.73 12.21
C ALA A 87 -11.90 17.76 11.25
N GLU A 88 -12.54 18.91 11.07
CA GLU A 88 -12.02 20.02 10.24
C GLU A 88 -10.74 20.62 10.88
N LEU A 89 -10.75 20.86 12.19
CA LEU A 89 -9.59 21.36 12.92
C LEU A 89 -8.42 20.37 12.86
N PHE A 90 -8.71 19.08 12.99
CA PHE A 90 -7.74 18.01 12.82
C PHE A 90 -7.13 18.04 11.41
N GLY A 91 -7.95 18.04 10.35
CA GLY A 91 -7.47 18.09 8.97
C GLY A 91 -6.64 19.33 8.67
N HIS A 92 -7.06 20.50 9.21
CA HIS A 92 -6.27 21.73 9.10
C HIS A 92 -4.90 21.59 9.78
N ALA A 93 -4.83 21.07 11.00
CA ALA A 93 -3.58 20.89 11.73
C ALA A 93 -2.65 19.86 11.08
N VAL A 94 -3.20 18.77 10.49
CA VAL A 94 -2.43 17.82 9.67
C VAL A 94 -1.85 18.52 8.44
N ASN A 95 -2.59 19.41 7.79
CA ASN A 95 -2.06 20.17 6.66
C ASN A 95 -0.90 21.11 7.07
N GLN A 96 -0.96 21.72 8.25
CA GLN A 96 0.18 22.49 8.79
C GLN A 96 1.39 21.59 9.09
N MET A 97 1.16 20.38 9.57
CA MET A 97 2.23 19.41 9.83
C MET A 97 3.00 19.06 8.54
N ARG A 98 2.35 19.08 7.36
CA ARG A 98 2.99 18.72 6.06
C ARG A 98 4.21 19.57 5.75
N GLU A 99 4.30 20.81 6.25
CA GLU A 99 5.47 21.68 6.10
C GLU A 99 6.70 21.16 6.87
N HIS A 100 6.48 20.36 7.91
CA HIS A 100 7.50 19.92 8.86
C HIS A 100 7.84 18.44 8.79
N VAL A 101 7.48 17.75 7.68
CA VAL A 101 7.81 16.35 7.43
C VAL A 101 8.81 16.23 6.28
N PRO A 102 9.56 15.11 6.20
CA PRO A 102 10.48 14.88 5.08
C PRO A 102 9.77 14.90 3.72
N PRO A 103 10.45 15.30 2.63
CA PRO A 103 9.84 15.33 1.29
C PRO A 103 9.45 13.93 0.76
N THR A 104 9.94 12.87 1.38
CA THR A 104 9.56 11.46 1.13
C THR A 104 8.24 11.08 1.77
N ALA A 105 7.78 11.81 2.79
CA ALA A 105 6.52 11.54 3.48
C ALA A 105 5.31 11.76 2.56
N ARG A 106 4.29 10.92 2.75
CA ARG A 106 2.99 11.05 2.10
C ARG A 106 1.90 10.85 3.13
N LEU A 107 1.04 11.84 3.25
CA LEU A 107 -0.15 11.83 4.11
C LEU A 107 -1.37 12.05 3.22
N HIS A 108 -2.26 11.07 3.16
CA HIS A 108 -3.51 11.14 2.39
C HIS A 108 -4.67 10.86 3.32
N ASP A 109 -5.73 11.65 3.22
CA ASP A 109 -6.90 11.51 4.08
C ASP A 109 -8.20 11.79 3.33
N ILE A 110 -9.26 11.18 3.84
CA ILE A 110 -10.65 11.41 3.43
C ILE A 110 -11.54 11.46 4.67
N PHE A 111 -12.69 12.13 4.56
CA PHE A 111 -13.78 11.94 5.50
C PHE A 111 -14.67 10.79 5.04
N GLU A 112 -14.84 9.76 5.90
CA GLU A 112 -15.79 8.66 5.67
C GLU A 112 -17.19 9.04 6.18
N ALA A 113 -17.26 9.90 7.23
CA ALA A 113 -18.51 10.45 7.77
C ALA A 113 -18.26 11.82 8.38
N ALA A 114 -19.21 12.76 8.21
CA ALA A 114 -19.06 14.16 8.66
C ALA A 114 -20.41 14.82 9.02
N GLY A 115 -21.36 14.08 9.58
CA GLY A 115 -22.69 14.52 9.94
C GLY A 115 -23.77 14.07 8.94
N VAL A 116 -25.04 14.44 9.22
CA VAL A 116 -26.22 13.95 8.46
C VAL A 116 -27.10 15.07 7.90
N ALA A 117 -27.19 16.22 8.58
CA ALA A 117 -28.01 17.34 8.14
C ALA A 117 -27.49 18.67 8.74
N PRO A 118 -27.55 19.79 8.01
CA PRO A 118 -27.05 21.08 8.49
C PRO A 118 -27.85 21.69 9.65
N THR A 119 -29.05 21.17 9.92
CA THR A 119 -29.92 21.62 11.03
C THR A 119 -29.61 20.91 12.35
N VAL A 120 -28.68 19.95 12.36
CA VAL A 120 -28.28 19.16 13.53
C VAL A 120 -26.78 19.30 13.73
N VAL A 121 -26.35 19.68 14.93
CA VAL A 121 -24.94 19.67 15.30
C VAL A 121 -24.43 18.24 15.22
N PRO A 122 -23.40 17.93 14.40
CA PRO A 122 -22.91 16.57 14.22
C PRO A 122 -22.27 16.00 15.48
N ASP A 123 -22.69 14.83 15.93
CA ASP A 123 -22.12 14.11 17.07
C ASP A 123 -21.12 13.02 16.68
N PHE A 124 -20.96 12.77 15.37
CA PHE A 124 -20.05 11.81 14.82
C PHE A 124 -19.37 12.34 13.56
N ALA A 125 -18.05 12.19 13.53
CA ALA A 125 -17.25 12.37 12.32
C ALA A 125 -16.11 11.34 12.31
N GLN A 126 -15.75 10.85 11.13
CA GLN A 126 -14.70 9.86 10.96
C GLN A 126 -13.85 10.19 9.74
N GLY A 127 -12.54 10.22 9.93
CA GLY A 127 -11.56 10.33 8.87
C GLY A 127 -10.75 9.04 8.74
N TRP A 128 -10.39 8.69 7.51
CA TRP A 128 -9.43 7.65 7.19
C TRP A 128 -8.18 8.30 6.60
N MET A 129 -7.01 7.94 7.15
CA MET A 129 -5.72 8.47 6.72
C MET A 129 -4.72 7.37 6.45
N MET A 130 -3.87 7.60 5.43
CA MET A 130 -2.69 6.81 5.11
C MET A 130 -1.45 7.66 5.34
N ILE A 131 -0.49 7.12 6.11
CA ILE A 131 0.79 7.77 6.43
C ILE A 131 1.90 6.89 5.88
N ARG A 132 2.73 7.43 4.98
CA ARG A 132 3.83 6.69 4.34
C ARG A 132 5.13 7.47 4.43
N ASP A 133 6.23 6.74 4.59
CA ASP A 133 7.60 7.26 4.42
C ASP A 133 8.57 6.11 4.09
N SER A 134 9.81 6.44 3.83
CA SER A 134 10.90 5.54 3.43
C SER A 134 11.18 4.40 4.41
N ASP A 135 10.85 4.57 5.69
CA ASP A 135 11.10 3.58 6.73
C ASP A 135 10.09 3.64 7.89
N ARG A 136 9.98 2.54 8.61
CA ARG A 136 9.03 2.37 9.73
C ARG A 136 9.20 3.39 10.86
N PRO A 137 10.42 3.73 11.34
CA PRO A 137 10.60 4.73 12.39
C PRO A 137 10.00 6.10 12.05
N LYS A 138 10.16 6.57 10.81
CA LYS A 138 9.59 7.83 10.35
C LYS A 138 8.06 7.80 10.32
N VAL A 139 7.48 6.71 9.82
CA VAL A 139 6.02 6.55 9.83
C VAL A 139 5.48 6.52 11.25
N SER A 140 6.12 5.78 12.17
CA SER A 140 5.71 5.72 13.57
C SER A 140 5.72 7.10 14.24
N ALA A 141 6.78 7.88 14.03
CA ALA A 141 6.88 9.24 14.58
C ALA A 141 5.78 10.17 14.04
N MET A 142 5.45 10.07 12.75
CA MET A 142 4.34 10.84 12.15
C MET A 142 2.99 10.37 12.68
N THR A 143 2.77 9.07 12.82
CA THR A 143 1.54 8.49 13.39
C THR A 143 1.30 8.98 14.82
N ASP A 144 2.34 9.01 15.65
CA ASP A 144 2.26 9.55 17.01
C ASP A 144 1.93 11.05 16.99
N ARG A 145 2.50 11.79 16.05
CA ARG A 145 2.18 13.22 15.90
C ARG A 145 0.74 13.46 15.46
N VAL A 146 0.24 12.65 14.53
CA VAL A 146 -1.16 12.71 14.07
C VAL A 146 -2.12 12.38 15.22
N ARG A 147 -1.79 11.41 16.09
CA ARG A 147 -2.55 11.13 17.31
C ARG A 147 -2.64 12.34 18.23
N GLN A 148 -1.52 13.02 18.50
CA GLN A 148 -1.51 14.25 19.32
C GLN A 148 -2.35 15.36 18.71
N ILE A 149 -2.36 15.50 17.38
CA ILE A 149 -3.19 16.46 16.67
C ILE A 149 -4.67 16.14 16.86
N ALA A 150 -5.07 14.87 16.77
CA ALA A 150 -6.44 14.43 17.01
C ALA A 150 -6.91 14.75 18.45
N GLU A 151 -6.06 14.45 19.44
CA GLU A 151 -6.31 14.77 20.85
C GLU A 151 -6.45 16.30 21.07
N GLY A 152 -5.57 17.09 20.44
CA GLY A 152 -5.63 18.55 20.50
C GLY A 152 -6.90 19.13 19.87
N ALA A 153 -7.34 18.59 18.73
CA ALA A 153 -8.57 19.00 18.06
C ALA A 153 -9.80 18.67 18.93
N ALA A 154 -9.83 17.46 19.52
CA ALA A 154 -10.90 17.05 20.41
C ALA A 154 -10.98 17.94 21.68
N MET A 155 -9.83 18.27 22.26
CA MET A 155 -9.74 19.17 23.40
C MET A 155 -10.29 20.56 23.07
N ALA A 156 -9.90 21.13 21.92
CA ALA A 156 -10.32 22.47 21.49
C ALA A 156 -11.83 22.57 21.26
N THR A 157 -12.46 21.49 20.77
CA THR A 157 -13.89 21.43 20.43
C THR A 157 -14.75 20.82 21.54
N ARG A 158 -14.15 20.38 22.65
CA ARG A 158 -14.82 19.66 23.76
C ARG A 158 -15.55 18.40 23.28
N THR A 159 -14.93 17.68 22.33
CA THR A 159 -15.36 16.38 21.83
C THR A 159 -14.43 15.28 22.37
N GLN A 160 -14.61 14.06 21.93
CA GLN A 160 -13.72 12.93 22.22
C GLN A 160 -13.09 12.43 20.92
N ALA A 161 -11.80 12.08 20.95
CA ALA A 161 -11.12 11.44 19.84
C ALA A 161 -10.84 9.96 20.16
N GLU A 162 -11.15 9.08 19.21
CA GLU A 162 -10.72 7.69 19.19
C GLU A 162 -9.74 7.53 18.03
N PHE A 163 -8.68 6.78 18.24
CA PHE A 163 -7.62 6.56 17.27
C PHE A 163 -7.45 5.07 17.03
N ASP A 164 -7.81 4.61 15.83
CA ASP A 164 -7.72 3.21 15.40
C ASP A 164 -6.61 3.06 14.37
N LEU A 165 -5.49 2.44 14.77
CA LEU A 165 -4.42 1.99 13.87
C LEU A 165 -4.79 0.58 13.41
N PHE A 166 -5.50 0.46 12.29
CA PHE A 166 -6.06 -0.82 11.85
C PHE A 166 -5.11 -1.65 10.98
N PHE A 167 -4.06 -1.04 10.41
CA PHE A 167 -2.92 -1.79 9.86
C PHE A 167 -1.65 -0.94 9.83
N GLY A 168 -0.50 -1.62 9.78
CA GLY A 168 0.80 -1.01 9.57
C GLY A 168 1.72 -1.97 8.82
N LEU A 169 2.48 -1.44 7.86
CA LEU A 169 3.42 -2.20 7.02
C LEU A 169 4.84 -1.68 7.20
N TRP A 170 5.79 -2.59 7.18
CA TRP A 170 7.19 -2.24 7.09
C TRP A 170 7.61 -1.87 5.67
N ASP A 171 8.65 -1.04 5.55
CA ASP A 171 9.36 -0.84 4.29
C ASP A 171 10.03 -2.15 3.85
N LEU A 172 10.13 -2.37 2.54
CA LEU A 172 10.89 -3.48 1.96
C LEU A 172 12.26 -2.96 1.51
N PRO A 173 13.35 -3.31 2.23
CA PRO A 173 14.70 -3.03 1.76
C PRO A 173 15.07 -3.98 0.61
N PRO A 174 15.88 -3.53 -0.37
CA PRO A 174 16.41 -4.40 -1.40
C PRO A 174 17.33 -5.48 -0.81
N ASN A 175 17.35 -6.66 -1.45
CA ASN A 175 18.28 -7.74 -1.16
C ASN A 175 19.09 -8.06 -2.42
N ASP A 176 20.31 -7.57 -2.49
CA ASP A 176 21.14 -7.62 -3.71
C ASP A 176 21.43 -9.06 -4.18
N ALA A 177 21.59 -9.99 -3.25
CA ALA A 177 21.84 -11.40 -3.60
C ALA A 177 20.62 -12.02 -4.28
N LEU A 178 19.42 -11.81 -3.74
CA LEU A 178 18.18 -12.30 -4.36
C LEU A 178 17.88 -11.56 -5.66
N ILE A 179 18.14 -10.26 -5.75
CA ILE A 179 17.97 -9.49 -7.00
C ILE A 179 18.84 -10.07 -8.11
N ALA A 180 20.11 -10.33 -7.83
CA ALA A 180 21.04 -10.89 -8.81
C ALA A 180 20.58 -12.27 -9.30
N GLU A 181 20.18 -13.15 -8.38
CA GLU A 181 19.71 -14.49 -8.71
C GLU A 181 18.38 -14.48 -9.48
N ILE A 182 17.41 -13.68 -9.02
CA ILE A 182 16.12 -13.52 -9.72
C ILE A 182 16.36 -13.01 -11.15
N HIS A 183 17.20 -12.00 -11.34
CA HIS A 183 17.50 -11.47 -12.66
C HIS A 183 18.16 -12.50 -13.57
N ALA A 184 19.11 -13.29 -13.04
CA ALA A 184 19.77 -14.34 -13.79
C ALA A 184 18.78 -15.41 -14.25
N GLN A 185 17.90 -15.87 -13.36
CA GLN A 185 16.89 -16.89 -13.67
C GLN A 185 15.81 -16.37 -14.62
N MET A 186 15.34 -15.14 -14.45
CA MET A 186 14.41 -14.51 -15.40
C MET A 186 15.01 -14.40 -16.80
N SER A 187 16.28 -14.02 -16.90
CA SER A 187 16.98 -13.87 -18.18
C SER A 187 17.21 -15.21 -18.89
N ALA A 188 17.49 -16.27 -18.11
CA ALA A 188 17.65 -17.63 -18.64
C ALA A 188 16.33 -18.27 -19.08
N GLY A 189 15.22 -17.90 -18.41
CA GLY A 189 13.87 -18.44 -18.63
C GLY A 189 12.96 -17.50 -19.44
N ALA A 190 13.50 -16.63 -20.27
CA ALA A 190 12.71 -15.73 -21.11
C ALA A 190 11.63 -16.50 -21.89
N ARG A 191 10.35 -16.15 -21.67
CA ARG A 191 9.21 -16.82 -22.27
C ARG A 191 8.84 -16.19 -23.61
N GLU A 192 8.61 -17.02 -24.60
CA GLU A 192 7.92 -16.60 -25.81
C GLU A 192 6.40 -16.62 -25.57
N TRP A 193 5.75 -15.52 -25.88
CA TRP A 193 4.29 -15.41 -25.85
C TRP A 193 3.71 -15.98 -27.13
N THR A 194 2.61 -16.71 -27.02
CA THR A 194 1.86 -17.17 -28.20
C THR A 194 1.23 -15.98 -28.95
N GLU A 195 0.93 -16.16 -30.24
CA GLU A 195 0.25 -15.10 -31.00
C GLU A 195 -1.14 -14.78 -30.42
N ALA A 196 -1.83 -15.75 -29.81
CA ALA A 196 -3.10 -15.51 -29.14
C ALA A 196 -2.95 -14.59 -27.92
N GLU A 197 -1.93 -14.80 -27.09
CA GLU A 197 -1.61 -13.93 -25.94
C GLU A 197 -1.25 -12.51 -26.40
N GLN A 198 -0.43 -12.40 -27.44
CA GLN A 198 -0.04 -11.12 -28.01
C GLN A 198 -1.24 -10.38 -28.65
N ALA A 199 -2.10 -11.10 -29.37
CA ALA A 199 -3.29 -10.52 -29.98
C ALA A 199 -4.28 -10.02 -28.90
N PHE A 200 -4.47 -10.76 -27.82
CA PHE A 200 -5.29 -10.34 -26.69
C PHE A 200 -4.74 -9.09 -26.03
N ALA A 201 -3.43 -9.04 -25.79
CA ALA A 201 -2.78 -7.86 -25.20
C ALA A 201 -2.97 -6.61 -26.08
N ARG A 202 -2.77 -6.74 -27.41
CA ARG A 202 -3.00 -5.62 -28.35
C ARG A 202 -4.49 -5.18 -28.36
N ALA A 203 -5.42 -6.10 -28.30
CA ALA A 203 -6.84 -5.75 -28.21
C ALA A 203 -7.15 -4.96 -26.92
N CYS A 204 -6.59 -5.35 -25.79
CA CYS A 204 -6.71 -4.58 -24.54
C CYS A 204 -6.09 -3.17 -24.68
N GLN A 205 -4.94 -3.05 -25.34
CA GLN A 205 -4.31 -1.75 -25.60
C GLN A 205 -5.19 -0.85 -26.48
N ALA A 206 -5.79 -1.40 -27.54
CA ALA A 206 -6.69 -0.66 -28.41
C ALA A 206 -7.87 -0.07 -27.63
N GLU A 207 -8.52 -0.86 -26.77
CA GLU A 207 -9.62 -0.41 -25.91
C GLU A 207 -9.18 0.68 -24.89
N MET A 208 -7.92 0.67 -24.48
CA MET A 208 -7.35 1.70 -23.59
C MET A 208 -6.82 2.93 -24.32
N GLY A 209 -6.86 2.96 -25.65
CA GLY A 209 -6.24 4.02 -26.45
C GLY A 209 -4.71 4.05 -26.38
N LEU A 210 -4.07 2.90 -26.11
CA LEU A 210 -2.61 2.75 -26.02
C LEU A 210 -2.03 2.22 -27.36
N PRO A 211 -0.73 2.40 -27.60
CA PRO A 211 -0.05 1.76 -28.73
C PRO A 211 -0.15 0.23 -28.64
N GLU A 212 -0.56 -0.43 -29.73
CA GLU A 212 -0.80 -1.88 -29.81
C GLU A 212 0.51 -2.67 -29.94
N THR A 213 1.37 -2.62 -28.93
CA THR A 213 2.69 -3.24 -28.88
C THR A 213 2.72 -4.63 -28.24
N GLY A 214 1.63 -5.04 -27.59
CA GLY A 214 1.49 -6.34 -26.93
C GLY A 214 2.19 -6.43 -25.57
N LEU A 215 2.57 -7.67 -25.21
CA LEU A 215 3.31 -8.00 -24.00
C LEU A 215 4.83 -7.86 -24.23
N ALA A 216 5.56 -7.45 -23.19
CA ALA A 216 7.02 -7.41 -23.22
C ALA A 216 7.64 -8.82 -23.38
N THR A 217 8.70 -8.93 -24.16
CA THR A 217 9.42 -10.19 -24.43
C THR A 217 10.82 -10.21 -23.84
N THR A 218 11.28 -9.10 -23.26
CA THR A 218 12.65 -8.95 -22.75
C THR A 218 12.65 -8.69 -21.25
N VAL A 219 13.67 -9.19 -20.57
CA VAL A 219 13.96 -8.84 -19.18
C VAL A 219 14.74 -7.53 -19.14
N LEU A 220 14.29 -6.60 -18.33
CA LEU A 220 14.98 -5.31 -18.20
C LEU A 220 16.25 -5.47 -17.36
N PRO A 221 17.30 -4.67 -17.65
CA PRO A 221 18.48 -4.60 -16.79
C PRO A 221 18.09 -4.22 -15.36
N VAL A 222 18.85 -4.70 -14.39
CA VAL A 222 18.66 -4.30 -12.99
C VAL A 222 18.98 -2.81 -12.86
N PRO A 223 18.01 -1.96 -12.51
CA PRO A 223 18.28 -0.55 -12.27
C PRO A 223 19.06 -0.36 -10.96
N GLY A 224 19.66 0.80 -10.78
CA GLY A 224 20.13 1.23 -9.46
C GLY A 224 19.00 1.34 -8.44
N GLU A 225 19.29 1.70 -7.20
CA GLU A 225 18.27 1.84 -6.15
C GLU A 225 17.19 2.86 -6.55
N ILE A 226 15.94 2.43 -6.50
CA ILE A 226 14.76 3.23 -6.81
C ILE A 226 13.86 3.27 -5.59
N ALA A 227 13.53 4.47 -5.12
CA ALA A 227 12.48 4.64 -4.13
C ALA A 227 11.10 4.52 -4.81
N ALA A 228 10.36 3.49 -4.50
CA ALA A 228 8.96 3.37 -4.93
C ALA A 228 8.07 4.12 -3.93
N GLY A 229 7.13 4.92 -4.44
CA GLY A 229 6.14 5.59 -3.59
C GLY A 229 5.05 4.66 -3.04
N GLY A 230 5.02 3.39 -3.47
CA GLY A 230 4.09 2.36 -3.02
C GLY A 230 4.57 1.63 -1.77
N SER A 231 3.65 0.89 -1.14
CA SER A 231 3.93 -0.01 -0.02
C SER A 231 3.50 -1.41 -0.40
N THR A 232 4.09 -2.43 0.23
CA THR A 232 3.66 -3.83 0.11
C THR A 232 3.86 -4.54 1.45
N ASP A 233 2.99 -5.47 1.77
CA ASP A 233 3.09 -6.27 2.99
C ASP A 233 4.24 -7.31 2.95
N VAL A 234 4.94 -7.46 1.82
CA VAL A 234 6.20 -8.22 1.72
C VAL A 234 7.30 -7.60 2.59
N GLY A 235 7.22 -6.30 2.88
CA GLY A 235 8.11 -5.62 3.82
C GLY A 235 8.15 -6.31 5.19
N ASP A 236 7.02 -6.79 5.68
CA ASP A 236 6.93 -7.51 6.96
C ASP A 236 7.66 -8.86 6.91
N ILE A 237 7.50 -9.63 5.82
CA ILE A 237 8.25 -10.87 5.60
C ILE A 237 9.76 -10.61 5.62
N SER A 238 10.20 -9.51 5.00
CA SER A 238 11.62 -9.16 4.90
C SER A 238 12.31 -8.91 6.25
N ARG A 239 11.55 -8.79 7.34
CA ARG A 239 12.10 -8.62 8.71
C ARG A 239 12.55 -9.94 9.33
N VAL A 240 12.06 -11.06 8.84
CA VAL A 240 12.32 -12.39 9.41
C VAL A 240 13.01 -13.32 8.41
N VAL A 241 12.79 -13.14 7.10
CA VAL A 241 13.42 -13.92 6.04
C VAL A 241 13.93 -13.02 4.92
N PRO A 242 15.06 -13.34 4.26
CA PRO A 242 15.46 -12.67 3.03
C PRO A 242 14.31 -12.68 2.01
N ALA A 243 13.90 -11.52 1.52
CA ALA A 243 12.79 -11.38 0.59
C ALA A 243 13.21 -10.72 -0.74
N GLY A 244 12.75 -11.27 -1.86
CA GLY A 244 12.93 -10.72 -3.19
C GLY A 244 11.60 -10.49 -3.88
N VAL A 245 11.49 -9.39 -4.65
CA VAL A 245 10.29 -9.07 -5.42
C VAL A 245 10.66 -8.91 -6.89
N PHE A 246 9.79 -9.43 -7.77
CA PHE A 246 9.96 -9.28 -9.20
C PHE A 246 8.62 -9.03 -9.89
N GLY A 247 8.68 -8.28 -10.99
CA GLY A 247 7.57 -8.10 -11.91
C GLY A 247 7.68 -9.06 -13.08
N TRP A 248 6.54 -9.60 -13.54
CA TRP A 248 6.48 -10.40 -14.75
C TRP A 248 5.42 -9.85 -15.70
N PRO A 249 5.65 -9.88 -17.03
CA PRO A 249 4.71 -9.33 -18.00
C PRO A 249 3.37 -10.11 -17.96
N SER A 250 2.42 -9.57 -17.26
CA SER A 250 1.02 -9.99 -17.20
C SER A 250 0.09 -8.86 -17.56
N LEU A 251 0.66 -7.70 -17.93
CA LEU A 251 -0.05 -6.52 -18.40
C LEU A 251 0.54 -6.09 -19.76
N PRO A 252 -0.26 -5.58 -20.69
CA PRO A 252 0.29 -5.02 -21.93
C PRO A 252 1.17 -3.81 -21.66
N LEU A 253 2.16 -3.60 -22.53
CA LEU A 253 3.03 -2.43 -22.43
C LEU A 253 2.23 -1.12 -22.41
N GLY A 254 2.56 -0.22 -21.47
CA GLY A 254 1.87 1.05 -21.29
C GLY A 254 0.60 0.97 -20.41
N ALA A 255 0.10 -0.22 -20.08
CA ALA A 255 -1.03 -0.35 -19.15
C ALA A 255 -0.64 0.06 -17.74
N SER A 256 -1.49 0.86 -17.10
CA SER A 256 -1.37 1.19 -15.68
C SER A 256 -1.96 0.09 -14.82
N ARG A 257 -1.39 -0.14 -13.65
CA ARG A 257 -1.98 -1.00 -12.61
C ARG A 257 -3.34 -0.40 -12.19
N HIS A 258 -4.22 -1.24 -11.66
CA HIS A 258 -5.57 -0.85 -11.22
C HIS A 258 -6.48 -0.31 -12.33
N THR A 259 -6.24 -0.74 -13.58
CA THR A 259 -7.15 -0.50 -14.71
C THR A 259 -7.97 -1.76 -15.02
N TRP A 260 -9.17 -1.59 -15.57
CA TRP A 260 -10.13 -2.68 -15.79
C TRP A 260 -9.63 -3.89 -16.62
N PRO A 261 -8.70 -3.75 -17.59
CA PRO A 261 -8.20 -4.91 -18.33
C PRO A 261 -7.26 -5.80 -17.53
N VAL A 262 -6.67 -5.28 -16.44
CA VAL A 262 -5.67 -6.00 -15.64
C VAL A 262 -6.20 -7.30 -15.04
N PRO A 263 -7.40 -7.35 -14.42
CA PRO A 263 -7.94 -8.60 -13.89
C PRO A 263 -8.22 -9.67 -14.94
N GLY A 264 -8.43 -9.29 -16.20
CA GLY A 264 -8.66 -10.23 -17.30
C GLY A 264 -7.39 -10.85 -17.88
N MET A 265 -6.21 -10.35 -17.49
CA MET A 265 -4.90 -10.77 -17.98
C MET A 265 -4.06 -11.52 -16.93
N THR A 266 -4.45 -11.47 -15.67
CA THR A 266 -3.83 -12.19 -14.55
C THR A 266 -4.61 -13.42 -14.19
#